data_8d6b640bd34085375eaf540b1deec29f
#
_entry.id   8d6b640bd34085375eaf540b1deec29f
#
_cell.length_a   1.000
_cell.length_b   1.000
_cell.length_c   1.000
_cell.angle_alpha   90.00
_cell.angle_beta   90.00
_cell.angle_gamma   90.00
#
_symmetry.space_group_name_H-M   'P 1'
#
loop_
_entity.id
_entity.type
_entity.pdbx_description
1 polymer ?
#
loop_
_entity_poly.entity_id
_entity_poly.type
_entity_poly.pdbx_seq_one_letter_code
_entity_poly.pdbx_strand_id
1 'polypeptide(L)'
;FYGKDKPVELYEDLDPGKDFLADVCKEWEHEAFTARDHNIRTIALRIGIVLGYEGGAIKKMLPPFWAGVGGTLGDGSQWMSWIHIKDLVGMIIHSLENKTIQGAYNATSPDPVTNKEFTKCLAKVLRRPAILPVPKFALKIILGEMSDLLLGSLKVSSRKIIESGYTFQFPYLLSALNDICKNSTNEFIVEHWLPLPIDEIFSFFKEPKNLEKITPGYLNFKVLNQSSKEINEGTKINYRLSLHGIPMWWQSKIVDWEPNHKFSDTQIHGPYNHWYHTHEFEEKEGGTLIRDHVKYKLPF
;
A
#
# COMPACT_ATOMS: atom_id res chain seq x y z
N PHE A 1 9.83 -20.55 -7.81
CA PHE A 1 10.79 -21.67 -7.77
C PHE A 1 10.11 -23.04 -7.67
N TYR A 2 9.23 -23.26 -6.71
CA TYR A 2 8.67 -24.60 -6.39
C TYR A 2 7.59 -25.11 -7.36
N GLY A 3 7.13 -24.29 -8.29
CA GLY A 3 6.02 -24.65 -9.19
C GLY A 3 4.65 -24.48 -8.53
N LYS A 4 3.66 -25.25 -9.00
CA LYS A 4 2.27 -25.18 -8.52
C LYS A 4 1.90 -26.41 -7.70
N ASP A 5 0.98 -26.24 -6.74
CA ASP A 5 0.22 -27.32 -6.07
C ASP A 5 1.09 -28.44 -5.46
N LYS A 6 1.95 -28.06 -4.54
CA LYS A 6 2.71 -29.04 -3.76
C LYS A 6 1.96 -29.41 -2.47
N PRO A 7 1.68 -30.68 -2.21
CA PRO A 7 0.92 -31.13 -1.03
C PRO A 7 1.73 -31.14 0.28
N VAL A 8 3.00 -30.76 0.21
CA VAL A 8 3.95 -30.79 1.34
C VAL A 8 4.43 -29.38 1.67
N GLU A 9 4.94 -29.22 2.87
CA GLU A 9 5.65 -28.01 3.25
C GLU A 9 6.99 -27.92 2.51
N LEU A 10 7.34 -26.74 2.00
CA LEU A 10 8.45 -26.53 1.06
C LEU A 10 9.64 -25.91 1.75
N TYR A 11 10.76 -26.56 1.65
CA TYR A 11 12.07 -26.16 2.17
C TYR A 11 13.03 -25.85 1.01
N GLU A 12 14.13 -25.16 1.29
CA GLU A 12 15.07 -24.67 0.29
C GLU A 12 15.84 -25.77 -0.46
N ASP A 13 15.94 -26.95 0.13
CA ASP A 13 16.61 -28.16 -0.41
C ASP A 13 15.71 -28.98 -1.35
N LEU A 14 14.44 -28.64 -1.49
CA LEU A 14 13.55 -29.34 -2.40
C LEU A 14 13.77 -28.93 -3.85
N ASP A 15 13.54 -29.90 -4.74
CA ASP A 15 13.63 -29.70 -6.18
C ASP A 15 12.68 -28.60 -6.69
N PRO A 16 13.11 -27.84 -7.71
CA PRO A 16 12.27 -26.86 -8.36
C PRO A 16 11.04 -27.50 -9.00
N GLY A 17 10.03 -26.70 -9.26
CA GLY A 17 8.87 -27.09 -10.06
C GLY A 17 9.24 -27.38 -11.52
N LYS A 18 8.23 -27.79 -12.29
CA LYS A 18 8.38 -28.14 -13.72
C LYS A 18 7.53 -27.23 -14.62
N ASP A 19 7.19 -26.03 -14.14
CA ASP A 19 6.48 -25.03 -14.93
C ASP A 19 7.44 -23.91 -15.37
N PHE A 20 6.99 -23.13 -16.35
CA PHE A 20 7.79 -22.05 -16.94
C PHE A 20 8.41 -21.10 -15.90
N LEU A 21 7.64 -20.69 -14.88
CA LEU A 21 8.16 -19.77 -13.85
C LEU A 21 9.20 -20.44 -12.95
N ALA A 22 9.03 -21.72 -12.66
CA ALA A 22 10.02 -22.47 -11.91
C ALA A 22 11.32 -22.63 -12.70
N ASP A 23 11.25 -22.87 -14.01
CA ASP A 23 12.42 -22.91 -14.89
C ASP A 23 13.14 -21.58 -14.93
N VAL A 24 12.42 -20.47 -15.10
CA VAL A 24 13.03 -19.11 -15.05
C VAL A 24 13.74 -18.87 -13.70
N CYS A 25 13.08 -19.18 -12.59
CA CYS A 25 13.71 -19.00 -11.27
C CYS A 25 14.95 -19.87 -11.07
N LYS A 26 14.93 -21.09 -11.60
CA LYS A 26 16.07 -22.02 -11.57
C LYS A 26 17.26 -21.45 -12.34
N GLU A 27 17.03 -20.97 -13.55
CA GLU A 27 18.09 -20.35 -14.36
C GLU A 27 18.65 -19.09 -13.70
N TRP A 28 17.80 -18.23 -13.13
CA TRP A 28 18.25 -17.04 -12.39
C TRP A 28 19.13 -17.42 -11.18
N GLU A 29 18.72 -18.42 -10.39
CA GLU A 29 19.54 -18.88 -9.27
C GLU A 29 20.85 -19.50 -9.75
N HIS A 30 20.82 -20.28 -10.82
CA HIS A 30 22.02 -20.88 -11.41
C HIS A 30 23.03 -19.81 -11.82
N GLU A 31 22.61 -18.85 -12.64
CA GLU A 31 23.46 -17.76 -13.09
C GLU A 31 23.98 -16.89 -11.93
N ALA A 32 23.12 -16.57 -10.96
CA ALA A 32 23.55 -15.81 -9.78
C ALA A 32 24.62 -16.56 -8.97
N PHE A 33 24.51 -17.88 -8.90
CA PHE A 33 25.46 -18.71 -8.12
C PHE A 33 26.80 -18.93 -8.81
N THR A 34 26.95 -18.68 -10.11
CA THR A 34 28.26 -18.68 -10.80
C THR A 34 29.23 -17.66 -10.21
N ALA A 35 28.70 -16.58 -9.59
CA ALA A 35 29.53 -15.60 -8.90
C ALA A 35 30.39 -16.21 -7.76
N ARG A 36 30.01 -17.38 -7.24
CA ARG A 36 30.80 -18.12 -6.23
C ARG A 36 32.14 -18.60 -6.76
N ASP A 37 32.25 -18.88 -8.05
CA ASP A 37 33.49 -19.29 -8.69
C ASP A 37 34.52 -18.14 -8.65
N HIS A 38 34.04 -16.91 -8.41
CA HIS A 38 34.86 -15.73 -8.21
C HIS A 38 34.98 -15.31 -6.72
N ASN A 39 34.70 -16.22 -5.79
CA ASN A 39 34.69 -15.99 -4.34
C ASN A 39 33.71 -14.88 -3.87
N ILE A 40 32.63 -14.67 -4.62
CA ILE A 40 31.57 -13.74 -4.25
C ILE A 40 30.49 -14.49 -3.48
N ARG A 41 30.21 -14.06 -2.25
CA ARG A 41 29.11 -14.60 -1.44
C ARG A 41 27.77 -14.25 -2.06
N THR A 42 27.00 -15.25 -2.45
CA THR A 42 25.74 -15.09 -3.15
C THR A 42 24.58 -15.66 -2.33
N ILE A 43 23.49 -14.90 -2.26
CA ILE A 43 22.26 -15.28 -1.57
C ILE A 43 21.09 -15.07 -2.54
N ALA A 44 20.24 -16.09 -2.68
CA ALA A 44 19.00 -16.00 -3.45
C ALA A 44 17.81 -16.01 -2.48
N LEU A 45 17.01 -14.96 -2.50
CA LEU A 45 15.77 -14.88 -1.71
C LEU A 45 14.58 -15.33 -2.57
N ARG A 46 13.97 -16.46 -2.21
CA ARG A 46 12.74 -16.98 -2.83
C ARG A 46 11.54 -16.33 -2.17
N ILE A 47 11.07 -15.26 -2.79
CA ILE A 47 10.11 -14.33 -2.19
C ILE A 47 8.68 -14.86 -2.36
N GLY A 48 7.92 -14.90 -1.26
CA GLY A 48 6.50 -15.17 -1.24
C GLY A 48 5.64 -13.98 -1.68
N ILE A 49 4.33 -14.01 -1.35
CA ILE A 49 3.42 -12.92 -1.66
C ILE A 49 3.74 -11.72 -0.76
N VAL A 50 4.31 -10.67 -1.35
CA VAL A 50 4.65 -9.47 -0.59
C VAL A 50 3.40 -8.66 -0.29
N LEU A 51 3.19 -8.40 1.00
CA LEU A 51 2.10 -7.58 1.50
C LEU A 51 2.60 -6.18 1.83
N GLY A 52 2.10 -5.20 1.10
CA GLY A 52 2.38 -3.77 1.29
C GLY A 52 1.21 -2.94 0.78
N TYR A 53 1.03 -1.74 1.34
CA TYR A 53 -0.10 -0.88 0.96
C TYR A 53 0.09 -0.23 -0.42
N GLU A 54 1.28 0.24 -0.71
CA GLU A 54 1.57 1.03 -1.93
C GLU A 54 1.57 0.21 -3.21
N GLY A 55 1.63 -1.13 -3.11
CA GLY A 55 1.71 -1.99 -4.28
C GLY A 55 1.36 -3.45 -4.04
N GLY A 56 1.60 -4.27 -5.06
CA GLY A 56 1.46 -5.73 -4.98
C GLY A 56 0.03 -6.23 -4.84
N ALA A 57 -0.11 -7.40 -4.20
CA ALA A 57 -1.37 -8.13 -4.10
C ALA A 57 -2.43 -7.36 -3.30
N ILE A 58 -2.07 -6.76 -2.16
CA ILE A 58 -3.02 -6.06 -1.28
C ILE A 58 -3.70 -4.90 -2.01
N LYS A 59 -2.98 -4.06 -2.72
CA LYS A 59 -3.56 -2.92 -3.44
C LYS A 59 -4.65 -3.35 -4.43
N LYS A 60 -4.49 -4.51 -5.06
CA LYS A 60 -5.48 -5.07 -5.98
C LYS A 60 -6.65 -5.76 -5.27
N MET A 61 -6.43 -6.29 -4.07
CA MET A 61 -7.46 -6.97 -3.28
C MET A 61 -8.37 -6.00 -2.53
N LEU A 62 -7.86 -4.87 -2.06
CA LEU A 62 -8.60 -3.93 -1.23
C LEU A 62 -9.91 -3.39 -1.85
N PRO A 63 -9.98 -2.95 -3.14
CA PRO A 63 -11.19 -2.37 -3.70
C PRO A 63 -12.44 -3.27 -3.62
N PRO A 64 -12.42 -4.55 -4.00
CA PRO A 64 -13.58 -5.42 -3.83
C PRO A 64 -13.98 -5.65 -2.37
N PHE A 65 -13.00 -5.69 -1.43
CA PHE A 65 -13.33 -5.79 -0.01
C PHE A 65 -13.99 -4.51 0.50
N TRP A 66 -13.53 -3.33 0.10
CA TRP A 66 -14.16 -2.05 0.45
C TRP A 66 -15.59 -1.94 -0.08
N ALA A 67 -15.81 -2.44 -1.29
CA ALA A 67 -17.15 -2.51 -1.88
C ALA A 67 -18.06 -3.56 -1.22
N GLY A 68 -17.55 -4.36 -0.25
CA GLY A 68 -18.31 -5.42 0.41
C GLY A 68 -18.56 -6.67 -0.45
N VAL A 69 -17.90 -6.76 -1.60
CA VAL A 69 -18.00 -7.91 -2.54
C VAL A 69 -16.73 -8.77 -2.53
N GLY A 70 -15.79 -8.48 -1.62
CA GLY A 70 -14.61 -9.31 -1.41
C GLY A 70 -14.97 -10.72 -0.93
N GLY A 71 -14.13 -11.69 -1.27
CA GLY A 71 -14.42 -13.09 -0.91
C GLY A 71 -13.28 -14.04 -1.17
N THR A 72 -13.50 -15.28 -0.78
CA THR A 72 -12.58 -16.39 -0.94
C THR A 72 -12.41 -16.73 -2.42
N LEU A 73 -11.19 -16.97 -2.88
CA LEU A 73 -10.88 -17.37 -4.24
C LEU A 73 -11.05 -18.90 -4.37
N GLY A 74 -11.99 -19.32 -5.21
CA GLY A 74 -12.35 -20.74 -5.34
C GLY A 74 -12.92 -21.30 -4.03
N ASP A 75 -12.41 -22.44 -3.56
CA ASP A 75 -12.75 -23.05 -2.27
C ASP A 75 -11.93 -22.49 -1.09
N GLY A 76 -10.87 -21.73 -1.41
CA GLY A 76 -10.00 -21.09 -0.42
C GLY A 76 -9.06 -22.01 0.34
N SER A 77 -8.91 -23.26 -0.11
CA SER A 77 -8.02 -24.25 0.51
C SER A 77 -6.54 -24.05 0.17
N GLN A 78 -6.25 -23.29 -0.89
CA GLN A 78 -4.89 -23.03 -1.36
C GLN A 78 -4.07 -22.26 -0.31
N TRP A 79 -2.85 -22.74 -0.06
CA TRP A 79 -1.90 -22.09 0.82
C TRP A 79 -1.30 -20.83 0.20
N MET A 80 -1.23 -19.80 0.99
CA MET A 80 -0.63 -18.51 0.67
C MET A 80 0.59 -18.29 1.59
N SER A 81 1.78 -18.38 1.02
CA SER A 81 3.02 -18.01 1.70
C SER A 81 3.27 -16.53 1.45
N TRP A 82 3.08 -15.72 2.45
CA TRP A 82 3.14 -14.28 2.40
C TRP A 82 4.31 -13.73 3.22
N ILE A 83 4.67 -12.47 2.99
CA ILE A 83 5.64 -11.73 3.81
C ILE A 83 5.24 -10.25 3.86
N HIS A 84 5.41 -9.61 5.02
CA HIS A 84 5.27 -8.17 5.14
C HIS A 84 6.45 -7.45 4.45
N ILE A 85 6.20 -6.33 3.77
CA ILE A 85 7.25 -5.59 3.04
C ILE A 85 8.43 -5.18 3.96
N LYS A 86 8.16 -4.78 5.22
CA LYS A 86 9.21 -4.42 6.18
C LYS A 86 10.08 -5.63 6.57
N ASP A 87 9.49 -6.83 6.67
CA ASP A 87 10.24 -8.05 6.93
C ASP A 87 11.06 -8.48 5.72
N LEU A 88 10.53 -8.31 4.49
CA LEU A 88 11.33 -8.55 3.30
C LEU A 88 12.56 -7.64 3.22
N VAL A 89 12.38 -6.35 3.47
CA VAL A 89 13.49 -5.39 3.55
C VAL A 89 14.47 -5.77 4.67
N GLY A 90 13.95 -6.13 5.85
CA GLY A 90 14.76 -6.60 6.97
C GLY A 90 15.58 -7.85 6.63
N MET A 91 15.00 -8.82 5.91
CA MET A 91 15.73 -10.00 5.44
C MET A 91 16.84 -9.66 4.44
N ILE A 92 16.60 -8.68 3.54
CA ILE A 92 17.64 -8.22 2.61
C ILE A 92 18.80 -7.61 3.41
N ILE A 93 18.52 -6.74 4.37
CA ILE A 93 19.54 -6.12 5.24
C ILE A 93 20.28 -7.20 6.03
N HIS A 94 19.55 -8.11 6.68
CA HIS A 94 20.14 -9.24 7.41
C HIS A 94 21.06 -10.09 6.50
N SER A 95 20.65 -10.30 5.25
CA SER A 95 21.43 -11.06 4.26
C SER A 95 22.72 -10.33 3.86
N LEU A 96 22.71 -9.02 3.84
CA LEU A 96 23.91 -8.21 3.55
C LEU A 96 24.89 -8.19 4.74
N GLU A 97 24.37 -8.04 5.94
CA GLU A 97 25.16 -7.86 7.18
C GLU A 97 25.69 -9.19 7.74
N ASN A 98 24.89 -10.26 7.69
CA ASN A 98 25.30 -11.57 8.20
C ASN A 98 26.19 -12.29 7.20
N LYS A 99 27.48 -12.29 7.46
CA LYS A 99 28.52 -12.87 6.59
C LYS A 99 28.51 -14.41 6.57
N THR A 100 27.79 -15.05 7.48
CA THR A 100 27.78 -16.52 7.61
C THR A 100 26.73 -17.18 6.70
N ILE A 101 25.71 -16.46 6.24
CA ILE A 101 24.66 -17.01 5.41
C ILE A 101 25.01 -16.94 3.91
N GLN A 102 24.66 -18.00 3.19
CA GLN A 102 24.83 -18.10 1.75
C GLN A 102 23.86 -19.12 1.15
N GLY A 103 23.58 -19.02 -0.14
CA GLY A 103 22.68 -19.93 -0.84
C GLY A 103 21.25 -19.42 -0.90
N ALA A 104 20.30 -20.33 -1.14
CA ALA A 104 18.90 -19.99 -1.24
C ALA A 104 18.25 -19.90 0.15
N TYR A 105 17.35 -18.90 0.32
CA TYR A 105 16.53 -18.70 1.50
C TYR A 105 15.09 -18.37 1.10
N ASN A 106 14.13 -19.00 1.74
CA ASN A 106 12.72 -18.65 1.58
C ASN A 106 12.41 -17.36 2.33
N ALA A 107 11.98 -16.34 1.60
CA ALA A 107 11.56 -15.06 2.15
C ALA A 107 10.03 -15.04 2.29
N THR A 108 9.51 -15.75 3.28
CA THR A 108 8.11 -15.86 3.65
C THR A 108 7.94 -15.71 5.16
N SER A 109 6.76 -15.27 5.61
CA SER A 109 6.40 -15.27 7.02
C SER A 109 6.39 -16.69 7.60
N PRO A 110 6.64 -16.87 8.92
CA PRO A 110 6.54 -18.18 9.58
C PRO A 110 5.10 -18.70 9.71
N ASP A 111 4.10 -17.90 9.38
CA ASP A 111 2.67 -18.20 9.48
C ASP A 111 2.01 -18.23 8.08
N PRO A 112 2.29 -19.24 7.23
CA PRO A 112 1.57 -19.41 5.99
C PRO A 112 0.10 -19.75 6.30
N VAL A 113 -0.83 -19.16 5.55
CA VAL A 113 -2.27 -19.31 5.78
C VAL A 113 -2.97 -19.80 4.52
N THR A 114 -4.17 -20.35 4.67
CA THR A 114 -5.03 -20.62 3.52
C THR A 114 -5.65 -19.32 2.98
N ASN A 115 -6.07 -19.29 1.72
CA ASN A 115 -6.79 -18.15 1.16
C ASN A 115 -8.06 -17.83 1.94
N LYS A 116 -8.74 -18.84 2.46
CA LYS A 116 -9.93 -18.68 3.32
C LYS A 116 -9.60 -17.94 4.63
N GLU A 117 -8.48 -18.28 5.28
CA GLU A 117 -8.00 -17.62 6.48
C GLU A 117 -7.55 -16.20 6.18
N PHE A 118 -6.80 -16.00 5.08
CA PHE A 118 -6.40 -14.68 4.61
C PHE A 118 -7.61 -13.78 4.39
N THR A 119 -8.61 -14.26 3.64
CA THR A 119 -9.84 -13.54 3.34
C THR A 119 -10.59 -13.15 4.62
N LYS A 120 -10.75 -14.07 5.58
CA LYS A 120 -11.39 -13.79 6.87
C LYS A 120 -10.61 -12.75 7.67
N CYS A 121 -9.29 -12.86 7.69
CA CYS A 121 -8.43 -11.94 8.41
C CYS A 121 -8.51 -10.52 7.81
N LEU A 122 -8.43 -10.39 6.48
CA LEU A 122 -8.56 -9.12 5.77
C LEU A 122 -9.95 -8.48 6.00
N ALA A 123 -11.01 -9.27 5.87
CA ALA A 123 -12.38 -8.83 6.15
C ALA A 123 -12.55 -8.28 7.58
N LYS A 124 -11.96 -8.96 8.56
CA LYS A 124 -11.96 -8.53 9.97
C LYS A 124 -11.22 -7.20 10.16
N VAL A 125 -10.04 -7.05 9.55
CA VAL A 125 -9.22 -5.83 9.65
C VAL A 125 -9.96 -4.65 9.01
N LEU A 126 -10.57 -4.85 7.84
CA LEU A 126 -11.32 -3.84 7.12
C LEU A 126 -12.74 -3.59 7.66
N ARG A 127 -13.22 -4.41 8.60
CA ARG A 127 -14.61 -4.41 9.11
C ARG A 127 -15.63 -4.48 7.97
N ARG A 128 -15.36 -5.32 6.97
CA ARG A 128 -16.21 -5.52 5.80
C ARG A 128 -16.60 -6.98 5.67
N PRO A 129 -17.80 -7.29 5.18
CA PRO A 129 -18.17 -8.67 4.90
C PRO A 129 -17.33 -9.25 3.76
N ALA A 130 -17.04 -10.55 3.83
CA ALA A 130 -16.39 -11.31 2.77
C ALA A 130 -17.12 -12.63 2.59
N ILE A 131 -18.36 -12.54 2.10
CA ILE A 131 -19.31 -13.66 2.10
C ILE A 131 -19.34 -14.33 0.73
N LEU A 132 -19.10 -13.58 -0.35
CA LEU A 132 -19.26 -14.06 -1.71
C LEU A 132 -17.96 -14.72 -2.21
N PRO A 133 -17.95 -16.06 -2.43
CA PRO A 133 -16.78 -16.70 -3.02
C PRO A 133 -16.62 -16.24 -4.48
N VAL A 134 -15.40 -16.01 -4.90
CA VAL A 134 -15.06 -15.73 -6.31
C VAL A 134 -14.79 -17.05 -7.02
N PRO A 135 -15.65 -17.50 -7.94
CA PRO A 135 -15.47 -18.77 -8.62
C PRO A 135 -14.18 -18.81 -9.46
N LYS A 136 -13.50 -19.96 -9.51
CA LYS A 136 -12.26 -20.14 -10.30
C LYS A 136 -12.43 -19.73 -11.76
N PHE A 137 -13.59 -20.02 -12.39
CA PHE A 137 -13.84 -19.64 -13.78
C PHE A 137 -13.90 -18.13 -13.99
N ALA A 138 -14.47 -17.38 -13.03
CA ALA A 138 -14.53 -15.92 -13.11
C ALA A 138 -13.12 -15.30 -13.02
N LEU A 139 -12.24 -15.86 -12.18
CA LEU A 139 -10.84 -15.45 -12.11
C LEU A 139 -10.11 -15.71 -13.44
N LYS A 140 -10.36 -16.86 -14.08
CA LYS A 140 -9.78 -17.17 -15.39
C LYS A 140 -10.23 -16.21 -16.49
N ILE A 141 -11.50 -15.80 -16.48
CA ILE A 141 -12.03 -14.83 -17.45
C ILE A 141 -11.39 -13.44 -17.26
N ILE A 142 -11.23 -13.00 -15.99
CA ILE A 142 -10.73 -11.65 -15.68
C ILE A 142 -9.21 -11.54 -15.80
N LEU A 143 -8.48 -12.57 -15.36
CA LEU A 143 -7.03 -12.54 -15.20
C LEU A 143 -6.28 -13.47 -16.17
N GLY A 144 -6.99 -14.27 -16.95
CA GLY A 144 -6.36 -15.23 -17.87
C GLY A 144 -5.44 -16.21 -17.13
N GLU A 145 -4.27 -16.45 -17.69
CA GLU A 145 -3.25 -17.34 -17.10
C GLU A 145 -2.69 -16.83 -15.76
N MET A 146 -2.76 -15.52 -15.48
CA MET A 146 -2.36 -14.97 -14.17
C MET A 146 -3.23 -15.50 -13.01
N SER A 147 -4.44 -16.00 -13.31
CA SER A 147 -5.30 -16.64 -12.29
C SER A 147 -4.63 -17.85 -11.64
N ASP A 148 -3.80 -18.57 -12.38
CA ASP A 148 -3.09 -19.75 -11.90
C ASP A 148 -2.11 -19.42 -10.78
N LEU A 149 -1.52 -18.22 -10.78
CA LEU A 149 -0.64 -17.75 -9.70
C LEU A 149 -1.43 -17.49 -8.40
N LEU A 150 -2.67 -17.05 -8.52
CA LEU A 150 -3.54 -16.79 -7.36
C LEU A 150 -4.20 -18.05 -6.82
N LEU A 151 -4.36 -19.07 -7.67
CA LEU A 151 -4.97 -20.36 -7.34
C LEU A 151 -3.93 -21.40 -6.92
N GLY A 152 -2.65 -21.16 -7.18
CA GLY A 152 -1.55 -22.03 -6.77
C GLY A 152 -1.46 -22.18 -5.26
N SER A 153 -1.10 -23.39 -4.79
CA SER A 153 -1.06 -23.74 -3.37
C SER A 153 0.37 -24.09 -2.96
N LEU A 154 1.03 -23.17 -2.25
CA LEU A 154 2.40 -23.35 -1.78
C LEU A 154 2.52 -23.01 -0.30
N LYS A 155 2.80 -24.01 0.53
CA LYS A 155 3.12 -23.84 1.96
C LYS A 155 4.64 -23.82 2.13
N VAL A 156 5.23 -22.63 2.12
CA VAL A 156 6.69 -22.43 2.13
C VAL A 156 7.18 -22.15 3.54
N SER A 157 8.20 -22.85 3.97
CA SER A 157 8.82 -22.73 5.30
C SER A 157 9.86 -21.61 5.32
N SER A 158 9.83 -20.80 6.37
CA SER A 158 10.84 -19.76 6.67
C SER A 158 11.87 -20.24 7.70
N ARG A 159 11.90 -21.53 8.00
CA ARG A 159 12.73 -22.09 9.07
C ARG A 159 14.21 -21.71 8.94
N LYS A 160 14.78 -21.85 7.76
CA LYS A 160 16.19 -21.60 7.50
C LYS A 160 16.62 -20.16 7.80
N ILE A 161 15.80 -19.15 7.46
CA ILE A 161 16.11 -17.75 7.75
C ILE A 161 15.99 -17.45 9.24
N ILE A 162 15.04 -18.06 9.95
CA ILE A 162 14.91 -17.99 11.41
C ILE A 162 16.15 -18.59 12.09
N GLU A 163 16.58 -19.77 11.68
CA GLU A 163 17.77 -20.42 12.19
C GLU A 163 19.06 -19.62 11.93
N SER A 164 19.06 -18.73 10.93
CA SER A 164 20.16 -17.78 10.69
C SER A 164 20.18 -16.57 11.64
N GLY A 165 19.19 -16.46 12.54
CA GLY A 165 19.07 -15.39 13.53
C GLY A 165 18.16 -14.23 13.11
N TYR A 166 17.45 -14.32 11.98
CA TYR A 166 16.48 -13.31 11.60
C TYR A 166 15.23 -13.34 12.50
N THR A 167 14.79 -12.19 12.96
CA THR A 167 13.58 -12.04 13.77
C THR A 167 12.53 -11.20 13.02
N PHE A 168 11.37 -11.79 12.78
CA PHE A 168 10.26 -11.11 12.10
C PHE A 168 9.61 -10.04 12.97
N GLN A 169 9.32 -8.89 12.38
CA GLN A 169 8.50 -7.83 12.96
C GLN A 169 7.01 -8.19 12.89
N PHE A 170 6.60 -8.83 11.80
CA PHE A 170 5.20 -9.22 11.53
C PHE A 170 5.09 -10.73 11.27
N PRO A 171 5.29 -11.57 12.30
CA PRO A 171 5.24 -13.02 12.11
C PRO A 171 3.83 -13.55 11.81
N TYR A 172 2.77 -12.82 12.21
CA TYR A 172 1.38 -13.23 12.09
C TYR A 172 0.60 -12.32 11.12
N LEU A 173 -0.27 -12.93 10.31
CA LEU A 173 -1.05 -12.23 9.29
C LEU A 173 -1.89 -11.08 9.85
N LEU A 174 -2.50 -11.25 11.02
CA LEU A 174 -3.35 -10.20 11.62
C LEU A 174 -2.55 -8.93 11.96
N SER A 175 -1.35 -9.07 12.49
CA SER A 175 -0.48 -7.92 12.79
C SER A 175 -0.01 -7.23 11.51
N ALA A 176 0.38 -8.00 10.50
CA ALA A 176 0.77 -7.50 9.19
C ALA A 176 -0.35 -6.70 8.51
N LEU A 177 -1.54 -7.27 8.41
CA LEU A 177 -2.69 -6.58 7.80
C LEU A 177 -3.14 -5.36 8.60
N ASN A 178 -3.04 -5.38 9.92
CA ASN A 178 -3.33 -4.19 10.73
C ASN A 178 -2.32 -3.06 10.46
N ASP A 179 -1.02 -3.35 10.36
CA ASP A 179 -0.02 -2.34 10.01
C ASP A 179 -0.31 -1.77 8.62
N ILE A 180 -0.48 -2.63 7.63
CA ILE A 180 -0.72 -2.24 6.24
C ILE A 180 -2.02 -1.43 6.08
N CYS A 181 -3.14 -1.93 6.62
CA CYS A 181 -4.45 -1.34 6.35
C CYS A 181 -4.79 -0.17 7.27
N LYS A 182 -4.28 -0.15 8.54
CA LYS A 182 -4.64 0.87 9.52
C LYS A 182 -3.57 1.95 9.69
N ASN A 183 -2.30 1.63 9.47
CA ASN A 183 -1.20 2.56 9.71
C ASN A 183 -0.65 3.19 8.45
N SER A 184 -1.01 2.70 7.27
CA SER A 184 -0.58 3.31 6.01
C SER A 184 -1.22 4.68 5.83
N THR A 185 -0.37 5.67 5.67
CA THR A 185 -0.74 7.01 5.21
C THR A 185 -0.51 7.06 3.72
N ASN A 186 -1.52 7.45 2.96
CA ASN A 186 -1.36 7.71 1.53
C ASN A 186 -0.80 9.11 1.36
N GLU A 187 0.02 9.28 0.34
CA GLU A 187 0.54 10.58 -0.08
C GLU A 187 0.16 10.85 -1.53
N PHE A 188 -0.16 12.09 -1.80
CA PHE A 188 -0.45 12.60 -3.14
C PHE A 188 0.24 13.94 -3.28
N ILE A 189 1.10 14.09 -4.30
CA ILE A 189 1.84 15.32 -4.57
C ILE A 189 1.53 15.74 -5.99
N VAL A 190 1.17 17.01 -6.16
CA VAL A 190 0.96 17.65 -7.46
C VAL A 190 1.70 18.97 -7.48
N GLU A 191 2.32 19.27 -8.61
CA GLU A 191 2.98 20.55 -8.86
C GLU A 191 2.33 21.25 -10.04
N HIS A 192 2.08 22.55 -9.86
CA HIS A 192 1.55 23.43 -10.89
C HIS A 192 2.41 24.69 -10.96
N TRP A 193 2.82 25.08 -12.15
CA TRP A 193 3.45 26.36 -12.37
C TRP A 193 2.45 27.34 -13.00
N LEU A 194 2.37 28.56 -12.46
CA LEU A 194 1.53 29.64 -12.98
C LEU A 194 2.36 30.88 -13.26
N PRO A 195 2.13 31.59 -14.39
CA PRO A 195 2.86 32.80 -14.76
C PRO A 195 2.32 34.05 -14.02
N LEU A 196 2.22 33.94 -12.68
CA LEU A 196 1.69 35.00 -11.80
C LEU A 196 2.61 35.17 -10.58
N PRO A 197 2.70 36.40 -10.03
CA PRO A 197 3.47 36.65 -8.81
C PRO A 197 2.93 35.88 -7.59
N ILE A 198 3.83 35.52 -6.69
CA ILE A 198 3.49 34.71 -5.50
C ILE A 198 2.44 35.40 -4.60
N ASP A 199 2.51 36.71 -4.46
CA ASP A 199 1.53 37.49 -3.67
C ASP A 199 0.10 37.38 -4.22
N GLU A 200 -0.05 37.36 -5.53
CA GLU A 200 -1.34 37.23 -6.20
C GLU A 200 -1.90 35.82 -6.01
N ILE A 201 -1.05 34.81 -6.22
CA ILE A 201 -1.41 33.42 -6.02
C ILE A 201 -1.78 33.14 -4.56
N PHE A 202 -0.93 33.54 -3.61
CA PHE A 202 -1.20 33.34 -2.20
C PHE A 202 -2.48 34.07 -1.74
N SER A 203 -2.73 35.27 -2.25
CA SER A 203 -3.96 36.03 -2.00
C SER A 203 -5.21 35.29 -2.49
N PHE A 204 -5.13 34.55 -3.59
CA PHE A 204 -6.21 33.70 -4.07
C PHE A 204 -6.46 32.51 -3.13
N PHE A 205 -5.41 31.82 -2.69
CA PHE A 205 -5.52 30.63 -1.85
C PHE A 205 -5.95 30.95 -0.41
N LYS A 206 -5.60 32.13 0.12
CA LYS A 206 -6.02 32.53 1.47
C LYS A 206 -7.51 32.87 1.59
N GLU A 207 -8.26 32.96 0.49
CA GLU A 207 -9.70 33.19 0.50
C GLU A 207 -10.45 31.86 0.30
N PRO A 208 -11.07 31.28 1.36
CA PRO A 208 -11.68 29.95 1.28
C PRO A 208 -12.77 29.81 0.22
N LYS A 209 -13.51 30.91 -0.06
CA LYS A 209 -14.54 30.89 -1.09
C LYS A 209 -14.01 30.65 -2.50
N ASN A 210 -12.72 30.88 -2.72
CA ASN A 210 -12.11 30.59 -4.01
C ASN A 210 -11.99 29.06 -4.24
N LEU A 211 -12.01 28.23 -3.18
CA LEU A 211 -12.08 26.78 -3.32
C LEU A 211 -13.35 26.34 -4.06
N GLU A 212 -14.46 27.07 -3.92
CA GLU A 212 -15.70 26.78 -4.67
C GLU A 212 -15.52 26.94 -6.18
N LYS A 213 -14.58 27.81 -6.62
CA LYS A 213 -14.33 28.10 -8.03
C LYS A 213 -13.44 27.04 -8.69
N ILE A 214 -12.49 26.45 -7.93
CA ILE A 214 -11.51 25.49 -8.44
C ILE A 214 -11.91 24.04 -8.15
N THR A 215 -12.87 23.82 -7.26
CA THR A 215 -13.38 22.48 -6.97
C THR A 215 -14.34 22.00 -8.06
N PRO A 216 -14.19 20.75 -8.58
CA PRO A 216 -15.07 20.22 -9.61
C PRO A 216 -16.54 20.30 -9.23
N GLY A 217 -17.38 20.81 -10.15
CA GLY A 217 -18.80 21.09 -9.91
C GLY A 217 -19.64 19.88 -9.45
N TYR A 218 -19.26 18.65 -9.84
CA TYR A 218 -19.96 17.42 -9.41
C TYR A 218 -19.85 17.14 -7.90
N LEU A 219 -18.88 17.77 -7.20
CA LEU A 219 -18.76 17.66 -5.75
C LEU A 219 -19.70 18.61 -4.98
N ASN A 220 -20.36 19.54 -5.65
CA ASN A 220 -21.24 20.55 -5.01
C ASN A 220 -20.60 21.16 -3.74
N PHE A 221 -19.33 21.53 -3.86
CA PHE A 221 -18.54 22.02 -2.74
C PHE A 221 -18.98 23.44 -2.36
N LYS A 222 -19.20 23.66 -1.05
CA LYS A 222 -19.56 24.97 -0.50
C LYS A 222 -18.85 25.23 0.81
N VAL A 223 -18.28 26.42 0.94
CA VAL A 223 -17.79 26.96 2.21
C VAL A 223 -19.00 27.51 3.00
N LEU A 224 -19.23 26.93 4.18
CA LEU A 224 -20.39 27.32 5.01
C LEU A 224 -20.05 28.50 5.92
N ASN A 225 -18.95 28.40 6.65
CA ASN A 225 -18.45 29.45 7.53
C ASN A 225 -16.99 29.21 7.92
N GLN A 226 -16.39 30.22 8.51
CA GLN A 226 -15.04 30.18 9.09
C GLN A 226 -15.01 30.85 10.45
N SER A 227 -14.09 30.45 11.32
CA SER A 227 -14.01 30.89 12.72
C SER A 227 -13.38 32.28 12.88
N SER A 228 -12.72 32.85 11.87
CA SER A 228 -12.06 34.14 11.87
C SER A 228 -12.35 34.89 10.57
N LYS A 229 -12.31 36.22 10.59
CA LYS A 229 -12.56 37.07 9.40
C LYS A 229 -11.45 36.87 8.36
N GLU A 230 -10.22 36.75 8.81
CA GLU A 230 -9.04 36.47 7.98
C GLU A 230 -8.48 35.12 8.32
N ILE A 231 -7.95 34.41 7.31
CA ILE A 231 -7.30 33.13 7.51
C ILE A 231 -5.94 33.33 8.17
N ASN A 232 -5.71 32.58 9.22
CA ASN A 232 -4.44 32.50 9.93
C ASN A 232 -4.33 31.11 10.59
N GLU A 233 -3.23 30.86 11.25
CA GLU A 233 -3.04 29.63 12.03
C GLU A 233 -4.15 29.48 13.09
N GLY A 234 -4.74 28.29 13.16
CA GLY A 234 -5.84 27.97 14.06
C GLY A 234 -7.24 28.24 13.49
N THR A 235 -7.37 28.94 12.36
CA THR A 235 -8.68 29.16 11.71
C THR A 235 -9.33 27.83 11.35
N LYS A 236 -10.61 27.68 11.76
CA LYS A 236 -11.42 26.51 11.39
C LYS A 236 -12.37 26.90 10.26
N ILE A 237 -12.50 26.03 9.28
CA ILE A 237 -13.35 26.24 8.11
C ILE A 237 -14.29 25.05 7.97
N ASN A 238 -15.58 25.33 7.80
CA ASN A 238 -16.60 24.32 7.61
C ASN A 238 -17.04 24.29 6.15
N TYR A 239 -17.06 23.09 5.58
CA TYR A 239 -17.46 22.83 4.21
C TYR A 239 -18.62 21.85 4.14
N ARG A 240 -19.38 21.94 3.08
CA ARG A 240 -20.31 20.91 2.62
C ARG A 240 -19.96 20.52 1.22
N LEU A 241 -19.86 19.23 0.97
CA LEU A 241 -19.69 18.68 -0.37
C LEU A 241 -20.60 17.46 -0.56
N SER A 242 -20.74 16.97 -1.77
CA SER A 242 -21.44 15.73 -2.05
C SER A 242 -20.60 14.83 -2.94
N LEU A 243 -20.53 13.54 -2.62
CA LEU A 243 -19.90 12.53 -3.45
C LEU A 243 -20.98 11.56 -3.93
N HIS A 244 -21.15 11.44 -5.26
CA HIS A 244 -22.21 10.64 -5.87
C HIS A 244 -23.62 10.95 -5.30
N GLY A 245 -23.90 12.23 -5.00
CA GLY A 245 -25.17 12.68 -4.42
C GLY A 245 -25.30 12.51 -2.91
N ILE A 246 -24.35 11.88 -2.24
CA ILE A 246 -24.34 11.71 -0.78
C ILE A 246 -23.71 12.97 -0.13
N PRO A 247 -24.44 13.73 0.69
CA PRO A 247 -23.91 14.91 1.34
C PRO A 247 -22.89 14.54 2.42
N MET A 248 -21.78 15.28 2.48
CA MET A 248 -20.74 15.15 3.48
C MET A 248 -20.41 16.51 4.08
N TRP A 249 -20.17 16.54 5.38
CA TRP A 249 -19.69 17.69 6.10
C TRP A 249 -18.22 17.53 6.41
N TRP A 250 -17.48 18.60 6.26
CA TRP A 250 -16.04 18.62 6.49
C TRP A 250 -15.68 19.85 7.31
N GLN A 251 -14.85 19.68 8.32
CA GLN A 251 -14.23 20.77 9.06
C GLN A 251 -12.72 20.59 9.02
N SER A 252 -12.02 21.58 8.52
CA SER A 252 -10.55 21.66 8.61
C SER A 252 -10.10 22.77 9.55
N LYS A 253 -8.85 22.67 10.00
CA LYS A 253 -8.15 23.69 10.78
C LYS A 253 -6.86 24.01 10.05
N ILE A 254 -6.61 25.33 9.87
CA ILE A 254 -5.34 25.81 9.31
C ILE A 254 -4.23 25.63 10.33
N VAL A 255 -3.11 25.09 9.87
CA VAL A 255 -1.87 24.90 10.63
C VAL A 255 -0.70 25.32 9.73
N ASP A 256 0.48 25.54 10.31
CA ASP A 256 1.71 25.91 9.57
C ASP A 256 1.50 27.11 8.64
N TRP A 257 1.03 28.23 9.18
CA TRP A 257 0.74 29.42 8.41
C TRP A 257 1.98 30.32 8.22
N GLU A 258 2.57 30.28 7.02
CA GLU A 258 3.72 31.12 6.61
C GLU A 258 3.33 31.88 5.32
N PRO A 259 2.89 33.15 5.43
CA PRO A 259 2.44 33.94 4.27
C PRO A 259 3.44 33.93 3.11
N ASN A 260 2.93 33.74 1.89
CA ASN A 260 3.68 33.64 0.64
C ASN A 260 4.66 32.45 0.53
N HIS A 261 4.74 31.58 1.53
CA HIS A 261 5.60 30.38 1.49
C HIS A 261 4.83 29.09 1.59
N LYS A 262 4.05 28.93 2.64
CA LYS A 262 3.22 27.73 2.80
C LYS A 262 2.08 27.94 3.79
N PHE A 263 1.09 27.09 3.69
CA PHE A 263 0.17 26.77 4.77
C PHE A 263 -0.30 25.33 4.67
N SER A 264 -0.76 24.79 5.78
CA SER A 264 -1.36 23.46 5.79
C SER A 264 -2.74 23.49 6.41
N ASP A 265 -3.60 22.56 6.03
CA ASP A 265 -4.84 22.29 6.72
C ASP A 265 -4.93 20.84 7.17
N THR A 266 -5.54 20.63 8.31
CA THR A 266 -5.82 19.29 8.84
C THR A 266 -7.30 19.09 9.09
N GLN A 267 -7.83 17.92 8.78
CA GLN A 267 -9.23 17.60 9.06
C GLN A 267 -9.46 17.43 10.56
N ILE A 268 -10.47 18.13 11.10
CA ILE A 268 -11.01 17.89 12.45
C ILE A 268 -12.19 16.93 12.39
N HIS A 269 -13.12 17.16 11.46
CA HIS A 269 -14.26 16.29 11.17
C HIS A 269 -14.39 16.08 9.67
N GLY A 270 -14.64 14.87 9.23
CA GLY A 270 -14.77 14.57 7.81
C GLY A 270 -14.62 13.07 7.52
N PRO A 271 -14.57 12.72 6.24
CA PRO A 271 -14.62 11.33 5.80
C PRO A 271 -13.32 10.55 5.98
N TYR A 272 -12.21 11.17 6.32
CA TYR A 272 -10.92 10.49 6.47
C TYR A 272 -10.57 10.24 7.95
N ASN A 273 -9.78 9.20 8.23
CA ASN A 273 -9.19 9.00 9.57
C ASN A 273 -8.02 9.96 9.84
N HIS A 274 -7.37 10.40 8.77
CA HIS A 274 -6.34 11.41 8.80
C HIS A 274 -6.37 12.16 7.47
N TRP A 275 -6.22 13.49 7.54
CA TRP A 275 -6.02 14.35 6.41
C TRP A 275 -5.11 15.50 6.83
N TYR A 276 -4.05 15.66 6.08
CA TYR A 276 -3.11 16.76 6.24
C TYR A 276 -2.70 17.21 4.85
N HIS A 277 -3.01 18.45 4.51
CA HIS A 277 -2.78 19.03 3.19
C HIS A 277 -1.88 20.24 3.33
N THR A 278 -0.77 20.24 2.65
CA THR A 278 0.19 21.36 2.60
C THR A 278 0.17 21.98 1.22
N HIS A 279 0.05 23.29 1.17
CA HIS A 279 0.27 24.13 0.01
C HIS A 279 1.62 24.84 0.19
N GLU A 280 2.56 24.62 -0.73
CA GLU A 280 3.84 25.32 -0.78
C GLU A 280 3.89 26.19 -2.03
N PHE A 281 4.49 27.39 -1.89
CA PHE A 281 4.61 28.38 -2.96
C PHE A 281 6.06 28.80 -3.10
N GLU A 282 6.60 28.74 -4.33
CA GLU A 282 7.99 29.06 -4.66
C GLU A 282 8.03 29.95 -5.89
N GLU A 283 8.74 31.07 -5.83
CA GLU A 283 9.01 31.87 -7.02
C GLU A 283 9.97 31.12 -7.96
N LYS A 284 9.54 30.91 -9.19
CA LYS A 284 10.31 30.15 -10.16
C LYS A 284 10.06 30.64 -11.59
N GLU A 285 11.13 30.95 -12.32
CA GLU A 285 11.08 31.29 -13.75
C GLU A 285 10.07 32.41 -14.10
N GLY A 286 10.02 33.46 -13.26
CA GLY A 286 9.13 34.60 -13.47
C GLY A 286 7.65 34.37 -13.15
N GLY A 287 7.33 33.27 -12.51
CA GLY A 287 6.02 32.90 -12.01
C GLY A 287 6.10 32.23 -10.66
N THR A 288 5.08 31.47 -10.28
CA THR A 288 4.98 30.75 -9.02
C THR A 288 4.79 29.26 -9.27
N LEU A 289 5.65 28.45 -8.68
CA LEU A 289 5.45 27.00 -8.53
C LEU A 289 4.64 26.75 -7.27
N ILE A 290 3.51 26.04 -7.43
CA ILE A 290 2.64 25.61 -6.35
C ILE A 290 2.85 24.10 -6.20
N ARG A 291 3.11 23.62 -4.99
CA ARG A 291 3.16 22.21 -4.66
C ARG A 291 2.09 21.88 -3.64
N ASP A 292 1.15 21.02 -4.03
CA ASP A 292 0.12 20.47 -3.17
C ASP A 292 0.56 19.08 -2.68
N HIS A 293 0.72 18.93 -1.37
CA HIS A 293 1.08 17.67 -0.74
C HIS A 293 0.00 17.23 0.24
N VAL A 294 -0.72 16.18 -0.11
CA VAL A 294 -1.79 15.60 0.71
C VAL A 294 -1.34 14.29 1.34
N LYS A 295 -1.42 14.21 2.67
CA LYS A 295 -1.25 12.97 3.44
C LYS A 295 -2.59 12.57 4.04
N TYR A 296 -3.07 11.37 3.72
CA TYR A 296 -4.39 10.95 4.18
C TYR A 296 -4.47 9.47 4.56
N LYS A 297 -5.40 9.16 5.46
CA LYS A 297 -5.81 7.78 5.78
C LYS A 297 -7.30 7.61 5.52
N LEU A 298 -7.64 6.55 4.85
CA LEU A 298 -9.03 6.20 4.60
C LEU A 298 -9.75 5.77 5.90
N PRO A 299 -11.08 5.91 6.01
CA PRO A 299 -11.86 5.61 7.21
C PRO A 299 -12.14 4.10 7.33
N PHE A 300 -11.21 3.31 7.85
CA PHE A 300 -11.41 1.85 8.04
C PHE A 300 -11.18 1.43 9.48
#